data_0d752ea50464de89e45826a0b9c94aac
#
_entry.id   0d752ea50464de89e45826a0b9c94aac
#
_cell.length_a   1.000
_cell.length_b   1.000
_cell.length_c   1.000
_cell.angle_alpha   90.00
_cell.angle_beta   90.00
_cell.angle_gamma   90.00
#
_symmetry.space_group_name_H-M   'P 1'
#
loop_
_entity.id
_entity.type
_entity.pdbx_description
1 polymer ?
#
loop_
_entity_poly.entity_id
_entity_poly.type
_entity_poly.pdbx_seq_one_letter_code
_entity_poly.pdbx_strand_id
1 'polypeptide(L)'
;MMKKLITGLASIPVDKWMHTVVSMLITVFLYKLFALTGMPLMLTLIVSSVLTIGIGIAKEVWDKKNNGSPEARDIAADIIGVVVGILLVLWILL
;
A
#
# COMPACT_ATOMS: atom_id res chain seq x y z
N MET A 1 -4.08 -27.76 -1.49
CA MET A 1 -4.32 -26.44 -0.91
C MET A 1 -3.21 -25.45 -1.24
N MET A 2 -1.94 -25.79 -1.02
CA MET A 2 -0.84 -24.89 -1.37
C MET A 2 -0.72 -24.64 -2.87
N LYS A 3 -0.98 -25.65 -3.71
CA LYS A 3 -0.94 -25.48 -5.17
C LYS A 3 -1.95 -24.45 -5.67
N LYS A 4 -3.16 -24.46 -5.10
CA LYS A 4 -4.20 -23.50 -5.47
C LYS A 4 -3.83 -22.08 -5.05
N LEU A 5 -3.23 -21.94 -3.86
CA LEU A 5 -2.77 -20.64 -3.36
C LEU A 5 -1.66 -20.09 -4.26
N ILE A 6 -0.66 -20.91 -4.58
CA ILE A 6 0.47 -20.49 -5.42
C ILE A 6 -0.04 -20.15 -6.84
N THR A 7 -0.92 -20.96 -7.40
CA THR A 7 -1.50 -20.70 -8.73
C THR A 7 -2.33 -19.41 -8.71
N GLY A 8 -3.12 -19.20 -7.66
CA GLY A 8 -3.90 -17.98 -7.50
C GLY A 8 -3.02 -16.75 -7.40
N LEU A 9 -1.96 -16.82 -6.61
CA LEU A 9 -1.01 -15.72 -6.47
C LEU A 9 -0.25 -15.47 -7.78
N ALA A 10 0.16 -16.53 -8.47
CA ALA A 10 0.89 -16.42 -9.73
C ALA A 10 0.01 -15.86 -10.87
N SER A 11 -1.32 -15.99 -10.76
CA SER A 11 -2.24 -15.46 -11.77
C SER A 11 -2.50 -13.96 -11.61
N ILE A 12 -2.07 -13.35 -10.50
CA ILE A 12 -2.24 -11.91 -10.28
C ILE A 12 -1.26 -11.17 -11.20
N PRO A 13 -1.74 -10.16 -11.97
CA PRO A 13 -0.85 -9.39 -12.84
C PRO A 13 0.30 -8.72 -12.08
N VAL A 14 1.45 -8.62 -12.72
CA VAL A 14 2.66 -8.05 -12.12
C VAL A 14 2.43 -6.62 -11.65
N ASP A 15 1.66 -5.82 -12.39
CA ASP A 15 1.36 -4.44 -12.00
C ASP A 15 0.60 -4.36 -10.67
N LYS A 16 -0.29 -5.32 -10.37
CA LYS A 16 -0.97 -5.38 -9.07
C LYS A 16 0.01 -5.69 -7.94
N TRP A 17 0.93 -6.62 -8.17
CA TRP A 17 2.00 -6.92 -7.22
C TRP A 17 2.86 -5.70 -6.97
N MET A 18 3.21 -4.97 -8.03
CA MET A 18 4.01 -3.75 -7.91
C MET A 18 3.29 -2.68 -7.09
N HIS A 19 1.98 -2.48 -7.32
CA HIS A 19 1.19 -1.54 -6.51
C HIS A 19 1.22 -1.92 -5.04
N THR A 20 1.03 -3.19 -4.73
CA THR A 20 1.04 -3.68 -3.34
C THR A 20 2.40 -3.44 -2.68
N VAL A 21 3.49 -3.82 -3.37
CA VAL A 21 4.84 -3.67 -2.83
C VAL A 21 5.20 -2.20 -2.68
N VAL A 22 4.91 -1.38 -3.68
CA VAL A 22 5.22 0.05 -3.63
C VAL A 22 4.45 0.73 -2.50
N SER A 23 3.15 0.41 -2.34
CA SER A 23 2.35 0.97 -1.26
C SER A 23 2.89 0.56 0.10
N MET A 24 3.32 -0.69 0.25
CA MET A 24 3.95 -1.17 1.48
C MET A 24 5.22 -0.38 1.79
N LEU A 25 6.08 -0.19 0.80
CA LEU A 25 7.33 0.54 0.97
C LEU A 25 7.09 2.00 1.30
N ILE A 26 6.13 2.64 0.63
CA ILE A 26 5.77 4.04 0.91
C ILE A 26 5.25 4.17 2.33
N THR A 27 4.39 3.27 2.77
CA THR A 27 3.83 3.30 4.12
C THR A 27 4.94 3.17 5.18
N VAL A 28 5.85 2.22 5.01
CA VAL A 28 6.96 2.02 5.95
C VAL A 28 7.90 3.22 5.94
N PHE A 29 8.19 3.76 4.76
CA PHE A 29 9.05 4.93 4.62
C PHE A 29 8.43 6.16 5.32
N LEU A 30 7.16 6.43 5.06
CA LEU A 30 6.46 7.56 5.68
C LEU A 30 6.36 7.36 7.19
N TYR A 31 6.09 6.15 7.65
CA TYR A 31 6.08 5.84 9.08
C TYR A 31 7.42 6.23 9.71
N LYS A 32 8.52 5.80 9.11
CA LYS A 32 9.85 6.08 9.66
C LYS A 32 10.14 7.57 9.65
N LEU A 33 9.77 8.27 8.58
CA LEU A 33 9.98 9.69 8.45
C LEU A 33 9.24 10.48 9.54
N PHE A 34 7.94 10.17 9.73
CA PHE A 34 7.15 10.86 10.73
C PHE A 34 7.50 10.44 12.15
N ALA A 35 7.93 9.21 12.36
CA ALA A 35 8.37 8.75 13.68
C ALA A 35 9.60 9.53 14.14
N LEU A 36 10.47 9.95 13.22
CA LEU A 36 11.64 10.77 13.56
C LEU A 36 11.26 12.15 14.08
N THR A 37 10.06 12.64 13.80
CA THR A 37 9.57 13.93 14.29
C THR A 37 9.02 13.86 15.72
N GLY A 38 8.99 12.67 16.33
CA GLY A 38 8.44 12.48 17.67
C GLY A 38 6.94 12.27 17.73
N MET A 39 6.29 12.02 16.59
CA MET A 39 4.84 11.76 16.56
C MET A 39 4.50 10.47 17.30
N PRO A 40 3.35 10.43 18.02
CA PRO A 40 2.90 9.20 18.65
C PRO A 40 2.66 8.09 17.60
N LEU A 41 2.85 6.83 18.01
CA LEU A 41 2.74 5.69 17.11
C LEU A 41 1.42 5.65 16.34
N MET A 42 0.29 5.82 17.05
CA MET A 42 -1.03 5.76 16.41
C MET A 42 -1.19 6.84 15.35
N LEU A 43 -0.79 8.07 15.65
CA LEU A 43 -0.87 9.17 14.71
C LEU A 43 0.03 8.94 13.50
N THR A 44 1.24 8.45 13.74
CA THR A 44 2.20 8.14 12.69
C THR A 44 1.63 7.11 11.71
N LEU A 45 1.02 6.04 12.23
CA LEU A 45 0.42 4.99 11.40
C LEU A 45 -0.77 5.53 10.61
N ILE A 46 -1.63 6.33 11.23
CA ILE A 46 -2.81 6.89 10.56
C ILE A 46 -2.38 7.83 9.43
N VAL A 47 -1.46 8.75 9.71
CA VAL A 47 -1.00 9.72 8.71
C VAL A 47 -0.30 9.02 7.56
N SER A 48 0.57 8.05 7.85
CA SER A 48 1.28 7.30 6.82
C SER A 48 0.30 6.55 5.91
N SER A 49 -0.70 5.90 6.51
CA SER A 49 -1.71 5.15 5.76
C SER A 49 -2.56 6.06 4.88
N VAL A 50 -3.03 7.17 5.43
CA VAL A 50 -3.86 8.12 4.70
C VAL A 50 -3.10 8.73 3.53
N LEU A 51 -1.84 9.10 3.73
CA LEU A 51 -1.02 9.66 2.66
C LEU A 51 -0.74 8.64 1.56
N THR A 52 -0.45 7.39 1.93
CA THR A 52 -0.21 6.34 0.94
C THR A 52 -1.45 6.08 0.09
N ILE A 53 -2.62 5.95 0.72
CA ILE A 53 -3.88 5.74 0.01
C ILE A 53 -4.21 6.96 -0.85
N GLY A 54 -3.98 8.16 -0.32
CA GLY A 54 -4.21 9.40 -1.07
C GLY A 54 -3.36 9.49 -2.33
N ILE A 55 -2.10 9.08 -2.25
CA ILE A 55 -1.20 9.04 -3.42
C ILE A 55 -1.75 8.06 -4.46
N GLY A 56 -2.22 6.87 -4.03
CA GLY A 56 -2.80 5.88 -4.93
C GLY A 56 -4.06 6.40 -5.62
N ILE A 57 -4.95 7.05 -4.87
CA ILE A 57 -6.16 7.63 -5.43
C ILE A 57 -5.83 8.76 -6.42
N ALA A 58 -4.87 9.61 -6.07
CA ALA A 58 -4.45 10.69 -6.96
C ALA A 58 -3.91 10.16 -8.28
N LYS A 59 -3.15 9.06 -8.23
CA LYS A 59 -2.65 8.42 -9.45
C LYS A 59 -3.79 7.89 -10.31
N GLU A 60 -4.79 7.24 -9.70
CA GLU A 60 -5.95 6.73 -10.44
C GLU A 60 -6.76 7.86 -11.08
N VAL A 61 -6.94 8.97 -10.38
CA VAL A 61 -7.62 10.14 -10.93
C VAL A 61 -6.82 10.72 -12.10
N TRP A 62 -5.50 10.76 -11.99
CA TRP A 62 -4.62 11.21 -13.08
C TRP A 62 -4.76 10.30 -14.30
N ASP A 63 -4.72 8.98 -14.11
CA ASP A 63 -4.84 8.02 -15.20
C ASP A 63 -6.18 8.14 -15.90
N LYS A 64 -7.25 8.39 -15.15
CA LYS A 64 -8.58 8.61 -15.71
C LYS A 64 -8.62 9.84 -16.62
N LYS A 65 -7.97 10.93 -16.21
CA LYS A 65 -7.92 12.17 -17.02
C LYS A 65 -7.11 11.98 -18.30
N ASN A 66 -6.16 11.08 -18.32
CA ASN A 66 -5.28 10.82 -19.44
C ASN A 66 -5.70 9.58 -20.25
N ASN A 67 -7.00 9.29 -20.28
CA ASN A 67 -7.60 8.17 -21.02
C ASN A 67 -7.21 6.78 -20.47
N GLY A 68 -6.71 6.74 -19.23
CA GLY A 68 -6.51 5.47 -18.54
C GLY A 68 -7.82 4.95 -17.98
N SER A 69 -7.94 3.63 -17.82
CA SER A 69 -9.07 3.03 -17.12
C SER A 69 -8.78 2.97 -15.64
N PRO A 70 -9.51 3.69 -14.78
CA PRO A 70 -9.33 3.53 -13.35
C PRO A 70 -9.82 2.13 -12.95
N GLU A 71 -8.94 1.36 -12.35
CA GLU A 71 -9.28 0.04 -11.86
C GLU A 71 -9.39 0.06 -10.35
N ALA A 72 -10.57 -0.30 -9.83
CA ALA A 72 -10.78 -0.44 -8.39
C ALA A 72 -9.79 -1.45 -7.78
N ARG A 73 -9.31 -2.39 -8.59
CA ARG A 73 -8.32 -3.39 -8.16
C ARG A 73 -7.00 -2.74 -7.77
N ASP A 74 -6.59 -1.66 -8.44
CA ASP A 74 -5.35 -0.96 -8.12
C ASP A 74 -5.46 -0.29 -6.75
N ILE A 75 -6.61 0.30 -6.44
CA ILE A 75 -6.87 0.89 -5.13
C ILE A 75 -6.88 -0.21 -4.07
N ALA A 76 -7.51 -1.35 -4.36
CA ALA A 76 -7.52 -2.50 -3.44
C ALA A 76 -6.11 -3.01 -3.18
N ALA A 77 -5.26 -3.09 -4.21
CA ALA A 77 -3.86 -3.49 -4.06
C ALA A 77 -3.09 -2.50 -3.17
N ASP A 78 -3.34 -1.20 -3.33
CA ASP A 78 -2.72 -0.18 -2.49
C ASP A 78 -3.13 -0.33 -1.02
N ILE A 79 -4.42 -0.58 -0.77
CA ILE A 79 -4.92 -0.79 0.59
C ILE A 79 -4.28 -2.03 1.22
N ILE A 80 -4.17 -3.12 0.46
CA ILE A 80 -3.51 -4.35 0.93
C ILE A 80 -2.05 -4.04 1.28
N GLY A 81 -1.35 -3.29 0.43
CA GLY A 81 0.03 -2.89 0.68
C GLY A 81 0.16 -2.06 1.96
N VAL A 82 -0.75 -1.13 2.20
CA VAL A 82 -0.79 -0.33 3.42
C VAL A 82 -0.98 -1.21 4.64
N VAL A 83 -1.94 -2.13 4.59
CA VAL A 83 -2.20 -3.05 5.71
C VAL A 83 -0.97 -3.91 6.00
N VAL A 84 -0.35 -4.47 4.98
CA VAL A 84 0.86 -5.28 5.16
C VAL A 84 1.98 -4.43 5.73
N GLY A 85 2.15 -3.19 5.27
CA GLY A 85 3.14 -2.27 5.81
C GLY A 85 2.93 -1.96 7.28
N ILE A 86 1.68 -1.74 7.70
CA ILE A 86 1.34 -1.50 9.10
C ILE A 86 1.66 -2.74 9.95
N LEU A 87 1.27 -3.93 9.47
CA LEU A 87 1.55 -5.17 10.18
C LEU A 87 3.05 -5.41 10.32
N LEU A 88 3.82 -5.10 9.29
CA LEU A 88 5.27 -5.22 9.32
C LEU A 88 5.88 -4.28 10.35
N VAL A 89 5.43 -3.03 10.40
CA VAL A 89 5.90 -2.05 11.38
C VAL A 89 5.59 -2.53 12.79
N LEU A 90 4.38 -2.98 13.05
CA LEU A 90 3.98 -3.46 14.37
C LEU A 90 4.79 -4.69 14.77
N TRP A 91 5.06 -5.59 13.83
CA TRP A 91 5.86 -6.77 14.09
C TRP A 91 7.30 -6.41 14.48
N ILE A 92 7.90 -5.44 13.81
CA ILE A 92 9.25 -4.98 14.13
C ILE A 92 9.30 -4.31 15.50
N LEU A 93 8.26 -3.55 15.86
CA LEU A 93 8.20 -2.83 17.14
C LEU A 93 7.90 -3.75 18.32
N LEU A 94 7.25 -4.86 18.09
CA LEU A 94 6.93 -5.83 19.12
C LEU A 94 7.98 -6.93 19.21
#